data_a65f72b1e27d0ed1ba6b2acba63eced7
#
_entry.id   a65f72b1e27d0ed1ba6b2acba63eced7
#
_cell.length_a   1.000
_cell.length_b   1.000
_cell.length_c   1.000
_cell.angle_alpha   90.00
_cell.angle_beta   90.00
_cell.angle_gamma   90.00
#
_symmetry.space_group_name_H-M   'P 1'
#
loop_
_entity.id
_entity.type
_entity.pdbx_description
1 polymer ?
#
loop_
_entity_poly.entity_id
_entity_poly.type
_entity_poly.pdbx_seq_one_letter_code
_entity_poly.pdbx_strand_id
1 'polypeptide(L)'
;KGHDNVISNGSGIAVADGQCMIIVEQGKIVEVCAEPGEFTYDSSTEPSIFSGKLGDTIKETFKTIGKRFTYGGDTGKDQRVYYFNTKEILDNKFGTPNPFMFEVANKRLGLFRSVQVRCNGIYSYRITDPLLFYTKIAGNVGDEYRREEIDMQLKTEFISALQPAFAMLTELELRPAQIPAHTTELKDALNKALAVEWTQRRGISVESIALNPITLTEEDMKK
;
A
#
# COMPACT_ATOMS: atom_id res chain seq x y z
N LYS A 1 -4.93 29.30 -26.89
CA LYS A 1 -5.85 28.79 -25.87
C LYS A 1 -5.95 27.29 -26.07
N GLY A 2 -5.46 26.51 -25.11
CA GLY A 2 -5.65 25.05 -25.12
C GLY A 2 -7.12 24.68 -24.91
N HIS A 3 -7.53 23.54 -25.39
CA HIS A 3 -8.85 23.00 -25.09
C HIS A 3 -8.87 22.52 -23.64
N ASP A 4 -9.98 22.75 -22.96
CA ASP A 4 -10.19 22.16 -21.63
C ASP A 4 -10.02 20.64 -21.71
N ASN A 5 -9.37 20.04 -20.71
CA ASN A 5 -9.07 18.61 -20.62
C ASN A 5 -8.03 18.06 -21.61
N VAL A 6 -7.20 18.89 -22.21
CA VAL A 6 -6.10 18.44 -23.08
C VAL A 6 -4.78 19.08 -22.66
N ILE A 7 -3.75 18.26 -22.46
CA ILE A 7 -2.40 18.73 -22.18
C ILE A 7 -1.77 19.15 -23.51
N SER A 8 -1.41 20.44 -23.62
CA SER A 8 -0.77 20.93 -24.82
C SER A 8 0.63 20.34 -24.97
N ASN A 9 0.98 20.01 -26.21
CA ASN A 9 2.33 19.58 -26.55
C ASN A 9 3.34 20.68 -26.17
N GLY A 10 4.45 20.30 -25.56
CA GLY A 10 5.44 21.25 -25.02
C GLY A 10 5.14 21.78 -23.61
N SER A 11 4.04 21.35 -22.97
CA SER A 11 3.74 21.70 -21.58
C SER A 11 4.78 21.11 -20.63
N GLY A 12 5.22 21.91 -19.66
CA GLY A 12 6.07 21.44 -18.57
C GLY A 12 5.25 20.73 -17.51
N ILE A 13 5.74 19.57 -17.06
CA ILE A 13 5.17 18.79 -15.97
C ILE A 13 6.24 18.59 -14.91
N ALA A 14 5.97 19.07 -13.68
CA ALA A 14 6.88 18.95 -12.56
C ALA A 14 6.51 17.73 -11.69
N VAL A 15 7.50 16.93 -11.33
CA VAL A 15 7.39 15.83 -10.39
C VAL A 15 8.31 16.09 -9.21
N ALA A 16 7.75 16.14 -8.00
CA ALA A 16 8.52 16.34 -6.78
C ALA A 16 9.13 15.01 -6.28
N ASP A 17 10.13 15.11 -5.42
CA ASP A 17 10.64 13.93 -4.72
C ASP A 17 9.54 13.26 -3.89
N GLY A 18 9.44 11.95 -3.98
CA GLY A 18 8.39 11.18 -3.31
C GLY A 18 7.01 11.26 -3.99
N GLN A 19 6.97 11.66 -5.25
CA GLN A 19 5.77 11.61 -6.09
C GLN A 19 5.95 10.66 -7.27
N CYS A 20 4.84 10.07 -7.72
CA CYS A 20 4.72 9.44 -9.01
C CYS A 20 3.62 10.15 -9.81
N MET A 21 3.93 10.60 -11.01
CA MET A 21 3.01 11.22 -11.93
C MET A 21 2.54 10.21 -12.97
N ILE A 22 1.25 10.20 -13.25
CA ILE A 22 0.64 9.38 -14.30
C ILE A 22 -0.20 10.29 -15.18
N ILE A 23 -0.03 10.17 -16.50
CA ILE A 23 -0.92 10.81 -17.49
C ILE A 23 -1.84 9.74 -18.07
N VAL A 24 -3.13 10.03 -18.02
CA VAL A 24 -4.18 9.16 -18.56
C VAL A 24 -4.88 9.88 -19.69
N GLU A 25 -4.91 9.27 -20.86
CA GLU A 25 -5.62 9.76 -22.04
C GLU A 25 -6.69 8.75 -22.45
N GLN A 26 -7.95 9.17 -22.47
CA GLN A 26 -9.08 8.31 -22.81
C GLN A 26 -9.10 6.99 -22.00
N GLY A 27 -8.83 7.09 -20.70
CA GLY A 27 -8.75 5.91 -19.82
C GLY A 27 -7.48 5.08 -19.95
N LYS A 28 -6.56 5.43 -20.85
CA LYS A 28 -5.30 4.72 -21.08
C LYS A 28 -4.13 5.47 -20.44
N ILE A 29 -3.30 4.77 -19.68
CA ILE A 29 -2.07 5.33 -19.14
C ILE A 29 -1.07 5.52 -20.28
N VAL A 30 -0.70 6.75 -20.57
CA VAL A 30 0.22 7.10 -21.66
C VAL A 30 1.58 7.56 -21.15
N GLU A 31 1.69 7.93 -19.90
CA GLU A 31 2.98 8.32 -19.31
C GLU A 31 3.02 8.04 -17.82
N VAL A 32 4.17 7.63 -17.33
CA VAL A 32 4.46 7.40 -15.90
C VAL A 32 5.83 7.98 -15.59
N CYS A 33 5.92 8.81 -14.56
CA CYS A 33 7.18 9.35 -14.08
C CYS A 33 7.25 9.33 -12.55
N ALA A 34 8.22 8.59 -12.01
CA ALA A 34 8.55 8.55 -10.60
C ALA A 34 9.91 9.19 -10.29
N GLU A 35 10.51 9.85 -11.27
CA GLU A 35 11.77 10.59 -11.11
C GLU A 35 11.46 12.07 -10.86
N PRO A 36 12.09 12.70 -9.84
CA PRO A 36 11.94 14.13 -9.61
C PRO A 36 12.50 14.95 -10.77
N GLY A 37 11.83 16.02 -11.12
CA GLY A 37 12.26 16.94 -12.16
C GLY A 37 11.11 17.60 -12.92
N GLU A 38 11.48 18.35 -13.95
CA GLU A 38 10.53 18.88 -14.92
C GLU A 38 10.68 18.16 -16.24
N PHE A 39 9.55 17.78 -16.82
CA PHE A 39 9.46 17.04 -18.07
C PHE A 39 8.62 17.81 -19.06
N THR A 40 9.02 17.80 -20.32
CA THR A 40 8.21 18.37 -21.41
C THR A 40 7.31 17.29 -22.00
N TYR A 41 6.01 17.54 -22.00
CA TYR A 41 5.03 16.63 -22.60
C TYR A 41 5.14 16.63 -24.11
N ASP A 42 5.28 15.44 -24.70
CA ASP A 42 5.28 15.23 -26.16
C ASP A 42 4.31 14.12 -26.53
N SER A 43 3.20 14.49 -27.14
CA SER A 43 2.12 13.58 -27.53
C SER A 43 2.47 12.69 -28.73
N SER A 44 3.57 12.99 -29.45
CA SER A 44 4.01 12.23 -30.62
C SER A 44 4.85 11.00 -30.30
N THR A 45 5.31 10.87 -29.04
CA THR A 45 6.16 9.76 -28.61
C THR A 45 5.36 8.57 -28.11
N GLU A 46 5.97 7.38 -28.17
CA GLU A 46 5.50 6.19 -27.47
C GLU A 46 5.40 6.47 -25.94
N PRO A 47 4.53 5.74 -25.22
CA PRO A 47 4.43 5.91 -23.77
C PRO A 47 5.77 5.81 -23.06
N SER A 48 6.09 6.83 -22.27
CA SER A 48 7.35 6.93 -21.53
C SER A 48 7.17 6.45 -20.09
N ILE A 49 8.12 5.64 -19.60
CA ILE A 49 8.10 5.09 -18.25
C ILE A 49 9.41 5.41 -17.56
N PHE A 50 9.36 6.35 -16.60
CA PHE A 50 10.48 6.69 -15.74
C PHE A 50 10.21 6.15 -14.34
N SER A 51 10.70 4.95 -14.05
CA SER A 51 10.38 4.24 -12.80
C SER A 51 11.07 4.79 -11.56
N GLY A 52 12.20 5.48 -11.72
CA GLY A 52 12.95 6.03 -10.61
C GLY A 52 13.24 4.99 -9.53
N LYS A 53 12.94 5.33 -8.29
CA LYS A 53 13.14 4.45 -7.12
C LYS A 53 12.16 3.28 -7.03
N LEU A 54 11.10 3.28 -7.82
CA LEU A 54 10.07 2.21 -7.80
C LEU A 54 10.46 0.97 -8.64
N GLY A 55 11.61 1.05 -9.33
CA GLY A 55 12.23 -0.09 -9.99
C GLY A 55 11.43 -0.72 -11.12
N ASP A 56 11.75 -1.97 -11.42
CA ASP A 56 11.17 -2.69 -12.56
C ASP A 56 9.70 -3.10 -12.35
N THR A 57 9.21 -3.11 -11.11
CA THR A 57 7.82 -3.45 -10.78
C THR A 57 6.82 -2.59 -11.55
N ILE A 58 7.04 -1.28 -11.60
CA ILE A 58 6.20 -0.36 -12.38
C ILE A 58 6.21 -0.70 -13.87
N LYS A 59 7.36 -1.02 -14.42
CA LYS A 59 7.49 -1.39 -15.86
C LYS A 59 6.70 -2.64 -16.19
N GLU A 60 6.78 -3.65 -15.34
CA GLU A 60 6.03 -4.90 -15.52
C GLU A 60 4.53 -4.69 -15.39
N THR A 61 4.11 -3.94 -14.38
CA THR A 61 2.71 -3.59 -14.18
C THR A 61 2.17 -2.79 -15.35
N PHE A 62 2.95 -1.83 -15.89
CA PHE A 62 2.57 -1.07 -17.07
C PHE A 62 2.36 -1.97 -18.29
N LYS A 63 3.27 -2.90 -18.55
CA LYS A 63 3.13 -3.86 -19.66
C LYS A 63 1.87 -4.69 -19.55
N THR A 64 1.50 -5.09 -18.34
CA THR A 64 0.32 -5.92 -18.08
C THR A 64 -0.97 -5.13 -18.20
N ILE A 65 -1.03 -3.94 -17.60
CA ILE A 65 -2.22 -3.09 -17.54
C ILE A 65 -2.42 -2.36 -18.88
N GLY A 66 -1.35 -1.86 -19.50
CA GLY A 66 -1.40 -1.11 -20.76
C GLY A 66 -2.07 -1.89 -21.91
N LYS A 67 -2.00 -3.23 -21.86
CA LYS A 67 -2.68 -4.09 -22.83
C LYS A 67 -4.19 -4.23 -22.57
N ARG A 68 -4.65 -3.98 -21.34
CA ARG A 68 -6.06 -4.17 -20.94
C ARG A 68 -6.91 -2.91 -21.14
N PHE A 69 -6.30 -1.73 -21.19
CA PHE A 69 -6.99 -0.45 -21.34
C PHE A 69 -7.29 -0.03 -22.79
N THR A 70 -7.10 -0.90 -23.75
CA THR A 70 -7.34 -0.63 -25.17
C THR A 70 -8.82 -0.68 -25.60
N TYR A 71 -9.75 -0.86 -24.68
CA TYR A 71 -11.18 -0.98 -24.96
C TYR A 71 -12.01 0.10 -24.27
N GLY A 72 -11.81 1.35 -24.66
CA GLY A 72 -12.74 2.43 -24.32
C GLY A 72 -13.15 3.09 -25.62
N GLY A 73 -14.45 3.14 -25.90
CA GLY A 73 -14.98 3.79 -27.09
C GLY A 73 -14.54 5.24 -27.18
N ASP A 74 -14.68 5.79 -28.37
CA ASP A 74 -14.33 7.15 -28.77
C ASP A 74 -15.09 8.21 -27.93
N THR A 75 -14.62 8.44 -26.71
CA THR A 75 -15.07 9.51 -25.83
C THR A 75 -14.03 10.61 -25.85
N GLY A 76 -14.07 11.53 -26.77
CA GLY A 76 -13.28 12.77 -26.81
C GLY A 76 -11.86 12.72 -26.22
N LYS A 77 -10.97 13.57 -26.59
CA LYS A 77 -9.59 13.62 -26.05
C LYS A 77 -9.58 14.16 -24.61
N ASP A 78 -9.94 13.33 -23.65
CA ASP A 78 -9.85 13.66 -22.20
C ASP A 78 -8.50 13.17 -21.65
N GLN A 79 -7.67 14.12 -21.25
CA GLN A 79 -6.37 13.85 -20.62
C GLN A 79 -6.38 14.32 -19.19
N ARG A 80 -5.87 13.46 -18.27
CA ARG A 80 -5.76 13.74 -16.85
C ARG A 80 -4.37 13.44 -16.34
N VAL A 81 -3.90 14.27 -15.42
CA VAL A 81 -2.64 14.07 -14.69
C VAL A 81 -2.98 13.70 -13.25
N TYR A 82 -2.43 12.59 -12.79
CA TYR A 82 -2.56 12.16 -11.40
C TYR A 82 -1.19 12.13 -10.73
N TYR A 83 -1.15 12.60 -9.49
CA TYR A 83 0.03 12.55 -8.64
C TYR A 83 -0.23 11.65 -7.45
N PHE A 84 0.67 10.72 -7.20
CA PHE A 84 0.62 9.80 -6.07
C PHE A 84 1.76 10.10 -5.11
N ASN A 85 1.47 10.15 -3.82
CA ASN A 85 2.47 10.22 -2.78
C ASN A 85 3.11 8.83 -2.62
N THR A 86 4.42 8.72 -2.88
CA THR A 86 5.19 7.48 -2.73
C THR A 86 6.02 7.46 -1.45
N LYS A 87 5.88 8.50 -0.61
CA LYS A 87 6.48 8.53 0.73
C LYS A 87 5.69 7.66 1.71
N GLU A 88 6.29 7.41 2.84
CA GLU A 88 5.65 6.72 3.95
C GLU A 88 4.44 7.50 4.46
N ILE A 89 3.29 6.84 4.54
CA ILE A 89 2.05 7.42 5.05
C ILE A 89 1.93 7.06 6.51
N LEU A 90 2.18 8.03 7.37
CA LEU A 90 2.33 7.89 8.82
C LEU A 90 1.01 8.01 9.59
N ASP A 91 1.08 7.74 10.89
CA ASP A 91 0.03 8.03 11.88
C ASP A 91 -1.30 7.29 11.70
N ASN A 92 -1.23 6.04 11.23
CA ASN A 92 -2.41 5.20 11.16
C ASN A 92 -2.59 4.48 12.50
N LYS A 93 -3.49 4.98 13.34
CA LYS A 93 -3.80 4.39 14.64
C LYS A 93 -4.70 3.17 14.48
N PHE A 94 -4.43 2.14 15.25
CA PHE A 94 -5.26 0.94 15.29
C PHE A 94 -5.38 0.39 16.71
N GLY A 95 -6.44 -0.36 16.94
CA GLY A 95 -6.64 -1.14 18.15
C GLY A 95 -7.54 -2.33 17.84
N THR A 96 -7.30 -3.45 18.47
CA THR A 96 -8.14 -4.64 18.28
C THR A 96 -9.43 -4.50 19.09
N PRO A 97 -10.61 -4.51 18.45
CA PRO A 97 -11.89 -4.40 19.17
C PRO A 97 -12.15 -5.63 20.04
N ASN A 98 -11.70 -6.79 19.58
CA ASN A 98 -11.83 -8.08 20.30
C ASN A 98 -10.46 -8.71 20.49
N PRO A 99 -10.27 -9.52 21.56
CA PRO A 99 -9.07 -10.33 21.70
C PRO A 99 -8.98 -11.31 20.54
N PHE A 100 -7.74 -11.64 20.16
CA PHE A 100 -7.46 -12.70 19.19
C PHE A 100 -6.49 -13.71 19.79
N MET A 101 -6.51 -14.92 19.23
CA MET A 101 -5.69 -16.02 19.72
C MET A 101 -4.23 -15.89 19.26
N PHE A 102 -3.33 -16.06 20.20
CA PHE A 102 -1.89 -16.17 19.94
C PHE A 102 -1.34 -17.41 20.61
N GLU A 103 -0.62 -18.23 19.87
CA GLU A 103 0.02 -19.42 20.40
C GLU A 103 1.46 -19.11 20.81
N VAL A 104 1.74 -19.28 22.08
CA VAL A 104 3.08 -19.16 22.64
C VAL A 104 3.72 -20.56 22.65
N ALA A 105 4.90 -20.68 22.05
CA ALA A 105 5.62 -21.95 21.95
C ALA A 105 6.94 -21.90 22.71
N ASN A 106 7.27 -23.02 23.34
CA ASN A 106 8.62 -23.33 23.79
C ASN A 106 8.99 -24.69 23.22
N LYS A 107 9.64 -24.71 22.09
CA LYS A 107 9.99 -25.94 21.34
C LYS A 107 10.92 -26.82 22.08
N ARG A 108 11.84 -26.27 22.88
CA ARG A 108 12.79 -27.04 23.70
C ARG A 108 12.08 -27.91 24.73
N LEU A 109 10.99 -27.42 25.30
CA LEU A 109 10.19 -28.12 26.29
C LEU A 109 8.98 -28.84 25.68
N GLY A 110 8.74 -28.69 24.37
CA GLY A 110 7.55 -29.20 23.71
C GLY A 110 6.26 -28.60 24.22
N LEU A 111 6.32 -27.38 24.76
CA LEU A 111 5.17 -26.71 25.36
C LEU A 111 4.57 -25.69 24.38
N PHE A 112 3.24 -25.77 24.25
CA PHE A 112 2.45 -24.85 23.48
C PHE A 112 1.30 -24.36 24.33
N ARG A 113 1.04 -23.05 24.29
CA ARG A 113 -0.05 -22.44 25.03
C ARG A 113 -0.73 -21.36 24.21
N SER A 114 -2.03 -21.49 24.05
CA SER A 114 -2.85 -20.45 23.43
C SER A 114 -3.27 -19.41 24.47
N VAL A 115 -3.09 -18.14 24.14
CA VAL A 115 -3.52 -17.02 24.96
C VAL A 115 -4.35 -16.05 24.11
N GLN A 116 -5.27 -15.34 24.75
CA GLN A 116 -6.05 -14.28 24.12
C GLN A 116 -5.36 -12.94 24.35
N VAL A 117 -5.04 -12.23 23.28
CA VAL A 117 -4.32 -10.95 23.34
C VAL A 117 -5.10 -9.83 22.67
N ARG A 118 -4.88 -8.63 23.19
CA ARG A 118 -5.27 -7.36 22.55
C ARG A 118 -4.03 -6.54 22.29
N CYS A 119 -4.00 -5.84 21.18
CA CYS A 119 -2.94 -4.89 20.90
C CYS A 119 -3.49 -3.62 20.26
N ASN A 120 -2.72 -2.56 20.41
CA ASN A 120 -2.95 -1.28 19.78
C ASN A 120 -1.61 -0.61 19.47
N GLY A 121 -1.64 0.35 18.59
CA GLY A 121 -0.44 1.06 18.19
C GLY A 121 -0.69 1.93 16.96
N ILE A 122 0.38 2.16 16.23
CA ILE A 122 0.35 2.89 14.96
C ILE A 122 1.09 2.09 13.90
N TYR A 123 0.66 2.22 12.67
CA TYR A 123 1.36 1.68 11.52
C TYR A 123 1.51 2.73 10.44
N SER A 124 2.47 2.51 9.56
CA SER A 124 2.60 3.26 8.33
C SER A 124 2.54 2.33 7.12
N TYR A 125 2.12 2.87 6.00
CA TYR A 125 2.13 2.15 4.74
C TYR A 125 2.68 3.02 3.63
N ARG A 126 3.01 2.39 2.51
CA ARG A 126 3.52 3.06 1.32
C ARG A 126 2.82 2.52 0.08
N ILE A 127 2.59 3.40 -0.88
CA ILE A 127 2.21 3.01 -2.23
C ILE A 127 3.48 2.51 -2.93
N THR A 128 3.55 1.20 -3.16
CA THR A 128 4.70 0.54 -3.81
C THR A 128 4.54 0.41 -5.31
N ASP A 129 3.29 0.41 -5.78
CA ASP A 129 2.95 0.37 -7.21
C ASP A 129 1.80 1.33 -7.49
N PRO A 130 2.09 2.58 -7.86
CA PRO A 130 1.07 3.58 -8.15
C PRO A 130 0.13 3.21 -9.29
N LEU A 131 0.56 2.39 -10.24
CA LEU A 131 -0.28 1.95 -11.34
C LEU A 131 -1.37 0.99 -10.88
N LEU A 132 -1.04 0.03 -10.02
CA LEU A 132 -2.03 -0.84 -9.38
C LEU A 132 -2.97 -0.04 -8.48
N PHE A 133 -2.43 0.88 -7.68
CA PHE A 133 -3.23 1.73 -6.82
C PHE A 133 -4.24 2.56 -7.62
N TYR A 134 -3.80 3.20 -8.69
CA TYR A 134 -4.66 3.93 -9.61
C TYR A 134 -5.77 3.03 -10.18
N THR A 135 -5.39 1.89 -10.72
CA THR A 135 -6.32 0.98 -11.41
C THR A 135 -7.39 0.42 -10.47
N LYS A 136 -7.00 0.05 -9.24
CA LYS A 136 -7.87 -0.68 -8.31
C LYS A 136 -8.64 0.22 -7.34
N ILE A 137 -8.13 1.41 -7.05
CA ILE A 137 -8.66 2.28 -6.00
C ILE A 137 -9.07 3.64 -6.55
N ALA A 138 -8.17 4.35 -7.21
CA ALA A 138 -8.32 5.76 -7.54
C ALA A 138 -8.84 6.04 -8.96
N GLY A 139 -8.97 5.04 -9.82
CA GLY A 139 -9.25 5.21 -11.25
C GLY A 139 -10.58 5.87 -11.62
N ASN A 140 -11.54 5.91 -10.71
CA ASN A 140 -12.88 6.47 -10.95
C ASN A 140 -13.17 7.74 -10.13
N VAL A 141 -12.14 8.36 -9.52
CA VAL A 141 -12.32 9.56 -8.74
C VAL A 141 -12.25 10.81 -9.61
N GLY A 142 -12.81 11.94 -9.10
CA GLY A 142 -12.76 13.23 -9.74
C GLY A 142 -11.39 13.91 -9.65
N ASP A 143 -11.33 15.10 -9.06
CA ASP A 143 -10.11 15.90 -9.02
C ASP A 143 -9.10 15.44 -7.98
N GLU A 144 -9.55 14.81 -6.91
CA GLU A 144 -8.72 14.39 -5.78
C GLU A 144 -9.22 13.08 -5.18
N TYR A 145 -8.29 12.20 -4.81
CA TYR A 145 -8.54 11.01 -3.99
C TYR A 145 -7.88 11.17 -2.64
N ARG A 146 -8.69 11.24 -1.59
CA ARG A 146 -8.21 11.47 -0.24
C ARG A 146 -7.95 10.16 0.49
N ARG A 147 -6.93 10.21 1.35
CA ARG A 147 -6.54 9.12 2.25
C ARG A 147 -7.73 8.57 3.05
N GLU A 148 -8.58 9.45 3.57
CA GLU A 148 -9.72 9.08 4.41
C GLU A 148 -10.71 8.14 3.72
N GLU A 149 -10.78 8.18 2.40
CA GLU A 149 -11.69 7.35 1.61
C GLU A 149 -11.35 5.85 1.71
N ILE A 150 -10.08 5.51 1.96
CA ILE A 150 -9.64 4.13 2.06
C ILE A 150 -9.15 3.74 3.47
N ASP A 151 -8.86 4.69 4.34
CA ASP A 151 -8.26 4.43 5.66
C ASP A 151 -9.03 3.41 6.48
N MET A 152 -10.36 3.49 6.50
CA MET A 152 -11.20 2.55 7.25
C MET A 152 -11.06 1.12 6.72
N GLN A 153 -11.05 0.96 5.41
CA GLN A 153 -10.88 -0.34 4.76
C GLN A 153 -9.50 -0.93 5.08
N LEU A 154 -8.45 -0.14 4.93
CA LEU A 154 -7.08 -0.58 5.23
C LEU A 154 -6.90 -0.93 6.70
N LYS A 155 -7.46 -0.12 7.61
CA LYS A 155 -7.43 -0.41 9.05
C LYS A 155 -8.09 -1.74 9.38
N THR A 156 -9.27 -2.00 8.83
CA THR A 156 -10.00 -3.25 9.05
C THR A 156 -9.21 -4.46 8.56
N GLU A 157 -8.64 -4.37 7.37
CA GLU A 157 -7.81 -5.43 6.80
C GLU A 157 -6.51 -5.63 7.58
N PHE A 158 -5.88 -4.53 8.04
CA PHE A 158 -4.69 -4.59 8.89
C PHE A 158 -4.97 -5.31 10.20
N ILE A 159 -6.06 -4.96 10.89
CA ILE A 159 -6.46 -5.63 12.13
C ILE A 159 -6.73 -7.12 11.89
N SER A 160 -7.42 -7.45 10.80
CA SER A 160 -7.69 -8.85 10.44
C SER A 160 -6.43 -9.67 10.15
N ALA A 161 -5.37 -9.02 9.70
CA ALA A 161 -4.10 -9.66 9.41
C ALA A 161 -3.22 -9.89 10.65
N LEU A 162 -3.56 -9.28 11.79
CA LEU A 162 -2.76 -9.41 13.02
C LEU A 162 -2.72 -10.84 13.53
N GLN A 163 -3.84 -11.54 13.54
CA GLN A 163 -3.87 -12.93 14.02
C GLN A 163 -2.99 -13.86 13.18
N PRO A 164 -3.11 -13.94 11.84
CA PRO A 164 -2.22 -14.76 11.05
C PRO A 164 -0.75 -14.31 11.12
N ALA A 165 -0.48 -13.00 11.24
CA ALA A 165 0.87 -12.50 11.40
C ALA A 165 1.49 -12.94 12.74
N PHE A 166 0.74 -12.86 13.83
CA PHE A 166 1.19 -13.37 15.14
C PHE A 166 1.41 -14.86 15.11
N ALA A 167 0.57 -15.62 14.39
CA ALA A 167 0.78 -17.07 14.22
C ALA A 167 2.14 -17.38 13.56
N MET A 168 2.59 -16.56 12.62
CA MET A 168 3.92 -16.67 12.04
C MET A 168 5.03 -16.40 13.07
N LEU A 169 4.78 -15.52 14.04
CA LEU A 169 5.74 -15.20 15.11
C LEU A 169 5.86 -16.32 16.16
N THR A 170 4.91 -17.23 16.24
CA THR A 170 4.98 -18.40 17.12
C THR A 170 6.25 -19.23 16.85
N GLU A 171 6.67 -19.32 15.59
CA GLU A 171 7.90 -20.01 15.19
C GLU A 171 9.17 -19.41 15.79
N LEU A 172 9.15 -18.13 16.15
CA LEU A 172 10.26 -17.42 16.78
C LEU A 172 10.28 -17.58 18.30
N GLU A 173 9.32 -18.32 18.86
CA GLU A 173 9.18 -18.56 20.31
C GLU A 173 9.08 -17.28 21.14
N LEU A 174 8.46 -16.21 20.56
CA LEU A 174 8.26 -14.94 21.24
C LEU A 174 7.08 -14.99 22.20
N ARG A 175 7.28 -14.39 23.38
CA ARG A 175 6.19 -14.13 24.32
C ARG A 175 5.49 -12.81 23.96
N PRO A 176 4.22 -12.60 24.35
CA PRO A 176 3.50 -11.35 24.07
C PRO A 176 4.28 -10.10 24.48
N ALA A 177 4.92 -10.11 25.63
CA ALA A 177 5.71 -8.97 26.13
C ALA A 177 6.94 -8.63 25.25
N GLN A 178 7.40 -9.56 24.42
CA GLN A 178 8.56 -9.37 23.54
C GLN A 178 8.21 -8.81 22.17
N ILE A 179 6.97 -8.97 21.73
CA ILE A 179 6.55 -8.59 20.37
C ILE A 179 6.75 -7.09 20.08
N PRO A 180 6.46 -6.14 20.99
CA PRO A 180 6.75 -4.73 20.74
C PRO A 180 8.22 -4.40 20.43
N ALA A 181 9.16 -5.26 20.85
CA ALA A 181 10.57 -5.14 20.51
C ALA A 181 10.95 -5.84 19.19
N HIS A 182 10.04 -6.60 18.58
CA HIS A 182 10.24 -7.37 17.34
C HIS A 182 9.32 -6.90 16.23
N THR A 183 9.21 -5.58 16.07
CA THR A 183 8.30 -4.98 15.09
C THR A 183 8.72 -5.18 13.63
N THR A 184 10.01 -5.41 13.38
CA THR A 184 10.50 -5.75 12.02
C THR A 184 9.95 -7.11 11.59
N GLU A 185 10.04 -8.11 12.45
CA GLU A 185 9.52 -9.45 12.19
C GLU A 185 8.00 -9.43 12.05
N LEU A 186 7.31 -8.64 12.86
CA LEU A 186 5.86 -8.45 12.75
C LEU A 186 5.48 -7.77 11.44
N LYS A 187 6.21 -6.74 11.03
CA LYS A 187 6.01 -6.07 9.74
C LYS A 187 6.14 -7.06 8.58
N ASP A 188 7.18 -7.89 8.59
CA ASP A 188 7.40 -8.88 7.54
C ASP A 188 6.28 -9.93 7.52
N ALA A 189 5.81 -10.37 8.68
CA ALA A 189 4.69 -11.28 8.81
C ALA A 189 3.38 -10.66 8.32
N LEU A 190 3.12 -9.39 8.64
CA LEU A 190 1.95 -8.65 8.16
C LEU A 190 1.98 -8.49 6.63
N ASN A 191 3.13 -8.16 6.06
CA ASN A 191 3.25 -8.05 4.60
C ASN A 191 3.04 -9.39 3.89
N LYS A 192 3.42 -10.50 4.51
CA LYS A 192 3.07 -11.85 4.00
C LYS A 192 1.57 -12.11 4.08
N ALA A 193 0.95 -11.80 5.22
CA ALA A 193 -0.49 -11.99 5.41
C ALA A 193 -1.32 -11.10 4.49
N LEU A 194 -0.84 -9.90 4.18
CA LEU A 194 -1.52 -8.91 3.33
C LEU A 194 -1.04 -8.92 1.87
N ALA A 195 -0.15 -9.84 1.48
CA ALA A 195 0.48 -9.83 0.16
C ALA A 195 -0.52 -9.83 -1.00
N VAL A 196 -1.57 -10.66 -0.94
CA VAL A 196 -2.57 -10.75 -2.00
C VAL A 196 -3.44 -9.50 -2.06
N GLU A 197 -3.98 -9.06 -0.92
CA GLU A 197 -4.95 -7.94 -0.87
C GLU A 197 -4.28 -6.58 -1.02
N TRP A 198 -3.08 -6.42 -0.49
CA TRP A 198 -2.38 -5.14 -0.48
C TRP A 198 -1.33 -5.03 -1.59
N THR A 199 -0.28 -5.84 -1.55
CA THR A 199 0.85 -5.71 -2.47
C THR A 199 0.47 -6.07 -3.90
N GLN A 200 -0.13 -7.24 -4.08
CA GLN A 200 -0.44 -7.76 -5.42
C GLN A 200 -1.67 -7.12 -6.04
N ARG A 201 -2.69 -6.80 -5.24
CA ARG A 201 -3.93 -6.23 -5.74
C ARG A 201 -3.92 -4.70 -5.80
N ARG A 202 -3.41 -4.03 -4.76
CA ARG A 202 -3.51 -2.56 -4.62
C ARG A 202 -2.19 -1.82 -4.71
N GLY A 203 -1.07 -2.52 -4.75
CA GLY A 203 0.26 -1.90 -4.82
C GLY A 203 0.63 -1.11 -3.56
N ILE A 204 0.27 -1.61 -2.38
CA ILE A 204 0.61 -1.03 -1.09
C ILE A 204 1.25 -2.06 -0.17
N SER A 205 2.06 -1.61 0.78
CA SER A 205 2.66 -2.47 1.79
C SER A 205 2.83 -1.74 3.12
N VAL A 206 2.91 -2.50 4.20
CA VAL A 206 3.26 -1.96 5.52
C VAL A 206 4.72 -1.58 5.53
N GLU A 207 5.03 -0.36 5.96
CA GLU A 207 6.40 0.15 6.02
C GLU A 207 6.99 0.08 7.42
N SER A 208 6.19 0.44 8.42
CA SER A 208 6.59 0.37 9.83
C SER A 208 5.39 0.11 10.73
N ILE A 209 5.68 -0.36 11.92
CA ILE A 209 4.69 -0.58 12.98
C ILE A 209 5.31 -0.28 14.33
N ALA A 210 4.55 0.36 15.19
CA ALA A 210 4.87 0.55 16.59
C ALA A 210 3.71 0.05 17.46
N LEU A 211 4.01 -0.82 18.41
CA LEU A 211 3.04 -1.41 19.31
C LEU A 211 3.20 -0.88 20.72
N ASN A 212 2.09 -0.60 21.36
CA ASN A 212 2.01 -0.49 22.81
C ASN A 212 2.12 -1.88 23.44
N PRO A 213 2.37 -1.98 24.75
CA PRO A 213 2.41 -3.28 25.42
C PRO A 213 1.16 -4.12 25.13
N ILE A 214 1.37 -5.39 24.82
CA ILE A 214 0.29 -6.31 24.51
C ILE A 214 -0.40 -6.73 25.79
N THR A 215 -1.72 -6.72 25.80
CA THR A 215 -2.56 -7.05 26.94
C THR A 215 -3.12 -8.47 26.80
N LEU A 216 -2.94 -9.28 27.83
CA LEU A 216 -3.61 -10.58 27.97
C LEU A 216 -4.99 -10.39 28.58
N THR A 217 -5.89 -11.33 28.32
CA THR A 217 -7.17 -11.40 29.03
C THR A 217 -6.97 -11.77 30.49
N GLU A 218 -7.92 -11.41 31.36
CA GLU A 218 -7.83 -11.71 32.78
C GLU A 218 -7.70 -13.22 33.09
N GLU A 219 -8.32 -14.04 32.26
CA GLU A 219 -8.23 -15.50 32.39
C GLU A 219 -6.81 -16.01 32.12
N ASP A 220 -6.13 -15.44 31.16
CA ASP A 220 -4.77 -15.82 30.77
C ASP A 220 -3.70 -15.23 31.69
N MET A 221 -4.00 -14.14 32.39
CA MET A 221 -3.10 -13.58 33.42
C MET A 221 -3.06 -14.40 34.70
N LYS A 222 -4.09 -15.22 34.96
CA LYS A 222 -4.20 -16.05 36.18
C LYS A 222 -3.58 -17.43 36.05
N LYS A 223 -3.15 -17.81 34.89
CA LYS A 223 -2.52 -19.11 34.55
C LYS A 223 -1.01 -19.01 34.46
#